data_09a912d1135cfcc278c28a229b5e61b3
#
_entry.id   09a912d1135cfcc278c28a229b5e61b3
#
_cell.length_a   1.000
_cell.length_b   1.000
_cell.length_c   1.000
_cell.angle_alpha   90.00
_cell.angle_beta   90.00
_cell.angle_gamma   90.00
#
_symmetry.space_group_name_H-M   'P 1'
#
loop_
_entity.id
_entity.type
_entity.pdbx_description
1 polymer ?
#
loop_
_entity_poly.entity_id
_entity_poly.type
_entity_poly.pdbx_seq_one_letter_code
_entity_poly.pdbx_strand_id
1 'polypeptide(L)'
;TYVSTEALKDGGSWQQVARKENCRGWAVHTQNNIFGYTDWLINRPANAWYCTHLWQHYAYTLDKEYLRDTAWPVMKVTCQYWFDRLKENTEGRLVAPNEWSPEHGPWEDGVAYAQQLVYALFEETLAAAGVLAVDDAFVSELKEKFSRLDNGLHIGSWGQIKEWTIQEDKQGDHQRHLSHLMALYPCDQISYLKDKRYAEAAKVALDSRGDGATGWSRAWKVACWARLWDGERAY
;
A
#
# COMPACT_ATOMS: atom_id res chain seq x y z
N THR A 1 -2.75 13.52 -15.23
CA THR A 1 -3.89 13.34 -14.31
C THR A 1 -3.75 14.22 -13.07
N TYR A 2 -4.85 14.41 -12.29
CA TYR A 2 -4.84 15.21 -11.06
C TYR A 2 -3.73 14.78 -10.09
N VAL A 3 -3.63 13.46 -9.80
CA VAL A 3 -2.61 12.94 -8.88
C VAL A 3 -1.20 13.28 -9.36
N SER A 4 -0.90 13.09 -10.65
CA SER A 4 0.41 13.39 -11.21
C SER A 4 0.74 14.89 -11.10
N THR A 5 -0.24 15.74 -11.34
CA THR A 5 -0.09 17.20 -11.24
C THR A 5 0.25 17.61 -9.81
N GLU A 6 -0.53 17.17 -8.82
CA GLU A 6 -0.32 17.59 -7.43
C GLU A 6 0.92 16.95 -6.79
N ALA A 7 1.22 15.69 -7.10
CA ALA A 7 2.41 14.99 -6.59
C ALA A 7 3.72 15.62 -7.08
N LEU A 8 3.74 16.12 -8.32
CA LEU A 8 4.94 16.70 -8.95
C LEU A 8 5.00 18.22 -8.87
N LYS A 9 3.98 18.87 -8.31
CA LYS A 9 3.90 20.34 -8.19
C LYS A 9 4.92 20.85 -7.21
N ASP A 10 5.93 21.56 -7.72
CA ASP A 10 6.98 22.12 -6.86
C ASP A 10 6.39 23.12 -5.85
N GLY A 11 6.75 22.91 -4.57
CA GLY A 11 6.20 23.69 -3.47
C GLY A 11 4.71 23.50 -3.21
N GLY A 12 4.06 22.54 -3.89
CA GLY A 12 2.65 22.20 -3.67
C GLY A 12 2.39 21.63 -2.27
N SER A 13 1.12 21.65 -1.85
CA SER A 13 0.73 21.22 -0.49
C SER A 13 1.16 19.78 -0.17
N TRP A 14 1.08 18.87 -1.12
CA TRP A 14 1.47 17.47 -0.93
C TRP A 14 2.99 17.31 -0.69
N GLN A 15 3.82 18.07 -1.40
CA GLN A 15 5.26 18.11 -1.14
C GLN A 15 5.59 18.79 0.20
N GLN A 16 4.81 19.80 0.58
CA GLN A 16 5.01 20.46 1.89
C GLN A 16 4.73 19.51 3.06
N VAL A 17 3.77 18.56 2.92
CA VAL A 17 3.55 17.51 3.93
C VAL A 17 4.80 16.64 4.09
N ALA A 18 5.40 16.17 2.99
CA ALA A 18 6.63 15.38 3.04
C ALA A 18 7.81 16.18 3.61
N ARG A 19 7.98 17.43 3.21
CA ARG A 19 9.05 18.32 3.72
C ARG A 19 8.98 18.55 5.22
N LYS A 20 7.77 18.62 5.82
CA LYS A 20 7.60 18.70 7.27
C LYS A 20 8.11 17.48 8.02
N GLU A 21 8.19 16.35 7.34
CA GLU A 21 8.75 15.09 7.84
C GLU A 21 10.23 14.88 7.45
N ASN A 22 10.87 15.89 6.87
CA ASN A 22 12.23 15.84 6.33
C ASN A 22 12.41 14.77 5.22
N CYS A 23 11.36 14.50 4.46
CA CYS A 23 11.36 13.54 3.37
C CYS A 23 11.25 14.25 2.01
N ARG A 24 11.89 13.66 1.00
CA ARG A 24 11.65 13.96 -0.42
C ARG A 24 10.23 13.54 -0.83
N GLY A 25 9.87 13.82 -2.07
CA GLY A 25 8.61 13.38 -2.65
C GLY A 25 7.39 14.08 -2.05
N TRP A 26 6.36 13.33 -1.74
CA TRP A 26 5.06 13.87 -1.33
C TRP A 26 4.32 12.91 -0.39
N ALA A 27 3.44 13.48 0.43
CA ALA A 27 2.51 12.74 1.27
C ALA A 27 1.18 13.50 1.38
N VAL A 28 0.14 12.82 1.82
CA VAL A 28 -1.20 13.37 1.95
C VAL A 28 -1.83 13.06 3.30
N HIS A 29 -2.88 13.78 3.62
CA HIS A 29 -3.79 13.48 4.71
C HIS A 29 -5.00 12.68 4.19
N THR A 30 -5.92 12.32 5.08
CA THR A 30 -7.11 11.53 4.75
C THR A 30 -8.13 12.30 3.91
N GLN A 31 -8.11 13.64 3.97
CA GLN A 31 -9.01 14.50 3.19
C GLN A 31 -8.22 15.26 2.14
N ASN A 32 -8.63 15.13 0.88
CA ASN A 32 -8.04 15.81 -0.26
C ASN A 32 -9.14 16.40 -1.13
N ASN A 33 -8.90 17.58 -1.70
CA ASN A 33 -9.81 18.18 -2.67
C ASN A 33 -9.14 18.40 -4.03
N ILE A 34 -9.94 18.73 -5.03
CA ILE A 34 -9.48 18.89 -6.42
C ILE A 34 -8.49 20.06 -6.65
N PHE A 35 -8.28 20.91 -5.65
CA PHE A 35 -7.36 22.05 -5.71
C PHE A 35 -6.02 21.75 -5.05
N GLY A 36 -5.74 20.50 -4.69
CA GLY A 36 -4.49 20.09 -4.04
C GLY A 36 -4.46 20.29 -2.52
N TYR A 37 -5.54 20.79 -1.92
CA TYR A 37 -5.62 20.91 -0.46
C TYR A 37 -5.69 19.53 0.20
N THR A 38 -4.95 19.35 1.29
CA THR A 38 -4.89 18.11 2.06
C THR A 38 -4.91 18.44 3.56
N ASP A 39 -5.74 17.74 4.33
CA ASP A 39 -5.95 18.01 5.76
C ASP A 39 -6.45 16.78 6.52
N TRP A 40 -6.67 16.95 7.83
CA TRP A 40 -7.06 15.97 8.81
C TRP A 40 -5.90 15.07 9.23
N LEU A 41 -6.15 13.78 9.49
CA LEU A 41 -5.11 12.82 9.89
C LEU A 41 -4.17 12.53 8.73
N ILE A 42 -2.88 12.49 9.03
CA ILE A 42 -1.87 12.08 8.05
C ILE A 42 -2.14 10.65 7.58
N ASN A 43 -2.13 10.43 6.28
CA ASN A 43 -2.28 9.11 5.66
C ASN A 43 -1.16 8.91 4.64
N ARG A 44 0.03 8.68 5.13
CA ARG A 44 1.23 8.53 4.30
C ARG A 44 1.11 7.40 3.28
N PRO A 45 0.64 6.20 3.67
CA PRO A 45 0.55 5.09 2.73
C PRO A 45 -0.41 5.32 1.55
N ALA A 46 -1.28 6.33 1.64
CA ALA A 46 -2.13 6.70 0.52
C ALA A 46 -1.34 7.14 -0.71
N ASN A 47 -0.11 7.69 -0.55
CA ASN A 47 0.74 8.02 -1.70
C ASN A 47 1.14 6.76 -2.48
N ALA A 48 1.49 5.70 -1.81
CA ALA A 48 1.78 4.40 -2.42
C ALA A 48 0.51 3.81 -3.07
N TRP A 49 -0.64 3.91 -2.38
CA TRP A 49 -1.92 3.45 -2.94
C TRP A 49 -2.29 4.19 -4.24
N TYR A 50 -2.10 5.50 -4.31
CA TYR A 50 -2.31 6.22 -5.58
C TYR A 50 -1.42 5.70 -6.70
N CYS A 51 -0.20 5.27 -6.40
CA CYS A 51 0.71 4.70 -7.39
C CYS A 51 0.23 3.35 -7.94
N THR A 52 -0.47 2.53 -7.15
CA THR A 52 -1.05 1.27 -7.67
C THR A 52 -2.04 1.52 -8.80
N HIS A 53 -2.82 2.60 -8.73
CA HIS A 53 -3.73 2.97 -9.83
C HIS A 53 -2.99 3.42 -11.09
N LEU A 54 -1.84 4.09 -10.93
CA LEU A 54 -1.01 4.50 -12.07
C LEU A 54 -0.40 3.27 -12.75
N TRP A 55 0.10 2.32 -11.97
CA TRP A 55 0.61 1.05 -12.48
C TRP A 55 -0.49 0.21 -13.13
N GLN A 56 -1.64 0.05 -12.49
CA GLN A 56 -2.78 -0.69 -13.03
C GLN A 56 -3.25 -0.13 -14.37
N HIS A 57 -3.29 1.20 -14.53
CA HIS A 57 -3.62 1.79 -15.83
C HIS A 57 -2.67 1.28 -16.93
N TYR A 58 -1.36 1.30 -16.66
CA TYR A 58 -0.39 0.73 -17.60
C TYR A 58 -0.60 -0.77 -17.83
N ALA A 59 -0.80 -1.55 -16.76
CA ALA A 59 -0.96 -3.00 -16.84
C ALA A 59 -2.15 -3.43 -17.70
N TYR A 60 -3.23 -2.64 -17.71
CA TYR A 60 -4.40 -2.91 -18.54
C TYR A 60 -4.30 -2.35 -19.98
N THR A 61 -3.57 -1.27 -20.18
CA THR A 61 -3.51 -0.58 -21.49
C THR A 61 -2.24 -0.91 -22.27
N LEU A 62 -1.17 -1.28 -21.57
CA LEU A 62 0.20 -1.44 -22.10
C LEU A 62 0.75 -0.15 -22.76
N ASP A 63 0.20 1.01 -22.39
CA ASP A 63 0.62 2.32 -22.87
C ASP A 63 1.95 2.73 -22.23
N LYS A 64 3.04 2.53 -22.98
CA LYS A 64 4.40 2.86 -22.51
C LYS A 64 4.67 4.37 -22.48
N GLU A 65 3.97 5.17 -23.26
CA GLU A 65 4.11 6.63 -23.22
C GLU A 65 3.49 7.15 -21.92
N TYR A 66 2.29 6.70 -21.58
CA TYR A 66 1.69 6.99 -20.30
C TYR A 66 2.58 6.53 -19.14
N LEU A 67 3.13 5.31 -19.20
CA LEU A 67 4.02 4.80 -18.16
C LEU A 67 5.23 5.71 -17.99
N ARG A 68 5.90 6.09 -19.07
CA ARG A 68 7.10 6.93 -19.06
C ARG A 68 6.83 8.36 -18.61
N ASP A 69 5.78 8.98 -19.14
CA ASP A 69 5.58 10.43 -19.04
C ASP A 69 4.66 10.83 -17.88
N THR A 70 3.83 9.91 -17.38
CA THR A 70 2.85 10.17 -16.33
C THR A 70 3.09 9.33 -15.07
N ALA A 71 3.18 8.01 -15.16
CA ALA A 71 3.25 7.13 -14.01
C ALA A 71 4.64 7.10 -13.37
N TRP A 72 5.67 6.87 -14.17
CA TRP A 72 7.05 6.73 -13.72
C TRP A 72 7.57 7.91 -12.88
N PRO A 73 7.40 9.18 -13.29
CA PRO A 73 7.85 10.31 -12.48
C PRO A 73 7.21 10.34 -11.09
N VAL A 74 5.92 10.01 -10.98
CA VAL A 74 5.20 9.99 -9.71
C VAL A 74 5.67 8.83 -8.85
N MET A 75 5.73 7.61 -9.40
CA MET A 75 6.18 6.42 -8.69
C MET A 75 7.61 6.60 -8.15
N LYS A 76 8.50 7.19 -8.96
CA LYS A 76 9.88 7.48 -8.57
C LYS A 76 9.96 8.40 -7.34
N VAL A 77 9.29 9.55 -7.36
CA VAL A 77 9.33 10.49 -6.22
C VAL A 77 8.59 9.95 -4.99
N THR A 78 7.60 9.06 -5.19
CA THR A 78 6.93 8.37 -4.09
C THR A 78 7.86 7.34 -3.43
N CYS A 79 8.64 6.59 -4.22
CA CYS A 79 9.68 5.72 -3.67
C CYS A 79 10.73 6.53 -2.88
N GLN A 80 11.15 7.69 -3.37
CA GLN A 80 12.11 8.55 -2.67
C GLN A 80 11.59 9.03 -1.30
N TYR A 81 10.27 9.30 -1.19
CA TYR A 81 9.66 9.58 0.11
C TYR A 81 9.85 8.42 1.08
N TRP A 82 9.58 7.20 0.65
CA TRP A 82 9.73 6.01 1.49
C TRP A 82 11.20 5.64 1.74
N PHE A 83 12.13 5.96 0.81
CA PHE A 83 13.57 5.80 1.06
C PHE A 83 14.04 6.61 2.25
N ASP A 84 13.52 7.84 2.38
CA ASP A 84 13.90 8.73 3.47
C ASP A 84 13.18 8.38 4.78
N ARG A 85 11.99 7.79 4.69
CA ARG A 85 11.15 7.52 5.85
C ARG A 85 11.35 6.15 6.49
N LEU A 86 11.58 5.11 5.70
CA LEU A 86 11.73 3.74 6.20
C LEU A 86 12.85 3.66 7.24
N LYS A 87 12.63 2.87 8.29
CA LYS A 87 13.64 2.57 9.30
C LYS A 87 13.86 1.08 9.45
N GLU A 88 15.02 0.71 9.96
CA GLU A 88 15.37 -0.67 10.25
C GLU A 88 14.73 -1.12 11.58
N ASN A 89 14.10 -2.28 11.58
CA ASN A 89 13.61 -2.94 12.79
C ASN A 89 14.73 -3.80 13.44
N THR A 90 14.42 -4.45 14.54
CA THR A 90 15.36 -5.29 15.30
C THR A 90 15.87 -6.51 14.53
N GLU A 91 15.20 -6.88 13.44
CA GLU A 91 15.56 -8.02 12.57
C GLU A 91 16.34 -7.57 11.32
N GLY A 92 16.68 -6.29 11.21
CA GLY A 92 17.37 -5.73 10.05
C GLY A 92 16.47 -5.52 8.82
N ARG A 93 15.14 -5.59 8.97
CA ARG A 93 14.18 -5.32 7.91
C ARG A 93 13.75 -3.86 7.92
N LEU A 94 13.49 -3.31 6.74
CA LEU A 94 12.96 -1.96 6.60
C LEU A 94 11.44 -1.97 6.83
N VAL A 95 10.98 -1.10 7.73
CA VAL A 95 9.57 -0.94 8.07
C VAL A 95 9.13 0.51 8.02
N ALA A 96 7.86 0.75 7.69
CA ALA A 96 7.22 2.07 7.76
C ALA A 96 7.01 2.45 9.23
N PRO A 97 7.65 3.54 9.72
CA PRO A 97 7.59 3.88 11.13
C PRO A 97 6.34 4.66 11.48
N ASN A 98 5.77 4.38 12.68
CA ASN A 98 4.67 5.14 13.26
C ASN A 98 3.52 5.36 12.28
N GLU A 99 2.94 4.27 11.83
CA GLU A 99 1.76 4.24 10.96
C GLU A 99 0.55 3.66 11.72
N TRP A 100 -0.62 3.86 11.20
CA TRP A 100 -1.87 3.35 11.79
C TRP A 100 -2.65 2.53 10.78
N SER A 101 -3.56 1.70 11.26
CA SER A 101 -4.51 0.99 10.41
C SER A 101 -5.84 1.74 10.38
N PRO A 102 -6.24 2.33 9.24
CA PRO A 102 -7.53 3.03 9.17
C PRO A 102 -8.72 2.11 9.48
N GLU A 103 -9.63 2.50 10.36
CA GLU A 103 -9.67 3.75 11.14
C GLU A 103 -9.61 3.45 12.65
N HIS A 104 -8.75 2.59 13.12
CA HIS A 104 -8.68 2.17 14.52
C HIS A 104 -7.29 1.69 14.93
N GLY A 105 -7.16 1.38 16.21
CA GLY A 105 -5.97 0.78 16.79
C GLY A 105 -4.83 1.76 17.04
N PRO A 106 -3.71 1.24 17.52
CA PRO A 106 -2.54 2.03 17.83
C PRO A 106 -1.77 2.48 16.59
N TRP A 107 -0.86 3.43 16.81
CA TRP A 107 0.20 3.77 15.88
C TRP A 107 1.40 2.90 16.18
N GLU A 108 1.85 2.12 15.20
CA GLU A 108 2.97 1.20 15.34
C GLU A 108 3.89 1.24 14.11
N ASP A 109 5.09 0.69 14.26
CA ASP A 109 5.98 0.47 13.13
C ASP A 109 5.58 -0.81 12.38
N GLY A 110 5.63 -0.77 11.06
CA GLY A 110 5.38 -1.97 10.24
C GLY A 110 3.92 -2.41 10.19
N VAL A 111 2.95 -1.52 10.48
CA VAL A 111 1.52 -1.81 10.32
C VAL A 111 1.24 -2.34 8.92
N ALA A 112 0.47 -3.42 8.82
CA ALA A 112 0.23 -4.14 7.56
C ALA A 112 -0.27 -3.23 6.43
N TYR A 113 -1.19 -2.31 6.72
CA TYR A 113 -1.68 -1.33 5.76
C TYR A 113 -0.56 -0.57 5.04
N ALA A 114 0.35 0.01 5.83
CA ALA A 114 1.46 0.79 5.29
C ALA A 114 2.47 -0.12 4.57
N GLN A 115 2.82 -1.22 5.22
CA GLN A 115 3.88 -2.11 4.76
C GLN A 115 3.54 -2.78 3.42
N GLN A 116 2.30 -3.29 3.29
CA GLN A 116 1.81 -3.92 2.07
C GLN A 116 1.77 -2.94 0.89
N LEU A 117 1.32 -1.69 1.13
CA LEU A 117 1.27 -0.67 0.09
C LEU A 117 2.66 -0.21 -0.36
N VAL A 118 3.60 -0.04 0.57
CA VAL A 118 4.99 0.31 0.25
C VAL A 118 5.68 -0.82 -0.51
N TYR A 119 5.40 -2.07 -0.11
CA TYR A 119 5.92 -3.23 -0.83
C TYR A 119 5.41 -3.27 -2.27
N ALA A 120 4.10 -3.09 -2.49
CA ALA A 120 3.50 -3.03 -3.82
C ALA A 120 4.12 -1.88 -4.66
N LEU A 121 4.28 -0.69 -4.07
CA LEU A 121 4.90 0.44 -4.75
C LEU A 121 6.31 0.10 -5.25
N PHE A 122 7.14 -0.52 -4.42
CA PHE A 122 8.51 -0.86 -4.81
C PHE A 122 8.55 -1.96 -5.89
N GLU A 123 7.74 -3.01 -5.73
CA GLU A 123 7.60 -4.09 -6.71
C GLU A 123 7.15 -3.55 -8.07
N GLU A 124 6.07 -2.76 -8.10
CA GLU A 124 5.50 -2.17 -9.31
C GLU A 124 6.46 -1.16 -9.96
N THR A 125 7.20 -0.38 -9.16
CA THR A 125 8.20 0.57 -9.68
C THR A 125 9.38 -0.16 -10.30
N LEU A 126 9.83 -1.28 -9.73
CA LEU A 126 10.86 -2.13 -10.35
C LEU A 126 10.38 -2.76 -11.66
N ALA A 127 9.11 -3.19 -11.72
CA ALA A 127 8.51 -3.69 -12.94
C ALA A 127 8.43 -2.59 -14.02
N ALA A 128 8.04 -1.37 -13.64
CA ALA A 128 8.02 -0.22 -14.53
C ALA A 128 9.41 0.14 -15.07
N ALA A 129 10.44 0.10 -14.21
CA ALA A 129 11.84 0.29 -14.62
C ALA A 129 12.26 -0.73 -15.69
N GLY A 130 11.88 -2.01 -15.49
CA GLY A 130 12.15 -3.07 -16.46
C GLY A 130 11.49 -2.82 -17.82
N VAL A 131 10.22 -2.41 -17.82
CA VAL A 131 9.48 -2.09 -19.05
C VAL A 131 10.09 -0.90 -19.81
N LEU A 132 10.53 0.11 -19.06
CA LEU A 132 11.13 1.34 -19.62
C LEU A 132 12.63 1.21 -19.90
N ALA A 133 13.25 0.08 -19.56
CA ALA A 133 14.69 -0.17 -19.66
C ALA A 133 15.51 0.89 -18.89
N VAL A 134 15.05 1.31 -17.71
CA VAL A 134 15.77 2.22 -16.82
C VAL A 134 16.61 1.40 -15.84
N ASP A 135 17.91 1.68 -15.78
CA ASP A 135 18.84 1.06 -14.83
C ASP A 135 19.85 2.12 -14.35
N ASP A 136 19.36 3.03 -13.51
CA ASP A 136 20.13 4.15 -12.95
C ASP A 136 20.40 3.96 -11.44
N ALA A 137 21.05 4.94 -10.84
CA ALA A 137 21.34 4.92 -9.39
C ALA A 137 20.07 4.81 -8.53
N PHE A 138 18.94 5.38 -8.97
CA PHE A 138 17.66 5.26 -8.28
C PHE A 138 17.17 3.81 -8.29
N VAL A 139 17.24 3.12 -9.43
CA VAL A 139 16.82 1.72 -9.56
C VAL A 139 17.73 0.82 -8.70
N SER A 140 19.01 1.12 -8.64
CA SER A 140 19.96 0.39 -7.78
C SER A 140 19.62 0.55 -6.29
N GLU A 141 19.30 1.78 -5.82
CA GLU A 141 18.84 2.05 -4.47
C GLU A 141 17.50 1.37 -4.17
N LEU A 142 16.57 1.39 -5.13
CA LEU A 142 15.27 0.73 -5.00
C LEU A 142 15.43 -0.79 -4.84
N LYS A 143 16.29 -1.43 -5.63
CA LYS A 143 16.58 -2.88 -5.52
C LYS A 143 17.17 -3.23 -4.13
N GLU A 144 18.11 -2.42 -3.64
CA GLU A 144 18.71 -2.62 -2.32
C GLU A 144 17.63 -2.53 -1.21
N LYS A 145 16.86 -1.46 -1.19
CA LYS A 145 15.83 -1.25 -0.17
C LYS A 145 14.71 -2.30 -0.27
N PHE A 146 14.30 -2.68 -1.47
CA PHE A 146 13.28 -3.73 -1.67
C PHE A 146 13.73 -5.08 -1.13
N SER A 147 15.01 -5.43 -1.29
CA SER A 147 15.56 -6.69 -0.77
C SER A 147 15.49 -6.81 0.76
N ARG A 148 15.45 -5.68 1.46
CA ARG A 148 15.37 -5.57 2.92
C ARG A 148 13.97 -5.22 3.43
N LEU A 149 13.05 -4.85 2.54
CA LEU A 149 11.71 -4.39 2.93
C LEU A 149 10.91 -5.55 3.54
N ASP A 150 10.29 -5.30 4.67
CA ASP A 150 9.25 -6.18 5.21
C ASP A 150 8.01 -6.10 4.31
N ASN A 151 7.40 -7.23 4.00
CA ASN A 151 6.25 -7.30 3.09
C ASN A 151 4.89 -7.08 3.75
N GLY A 152 4.85 -6.96 5.07
CA GLY A 152 3.61 -6.79 5.84
C GLY A 152 2.68 -8.02 5.85
N LEU A 153 3.21 -9.20 5.49
CA LEU A 153 2.45 -10.45 5.45
C LEU A 153 2.86 -11.35 6.63
N HIS A 154 2.32 -11.06 7.80
CA HIS A 154 2.55 -11.84 9.01
C HIS A 154 1.29 -12.62 9.36
N ILE A 155 1.45 -13.91 9.75
CA ILE A 155 0.35 -14.75 10.21
C ILE A 155 0.31 -14.71 11.74
N GLY A 156 -0.84 -14.32 12.28
CA GLY A 156 -1.03 -14.16 13.73
C GLY A 156 -1.40 -15.46 14.45
N SER A 157 -1.65 -15.34 15.76
CA SER A 157 -1.80 -16.47 16.66
C SER A 157 -3.01 -17.38 16.39
N TRP A 158 -4.05 -16.87 15.71
CA TRP A 158 -5.24 -17.63 15.33
C TRP A 158 -5.33 -17.87 13.82
N GLY A 159 -4.21 -17.68 13.07
CA GLY A 159 -4.08 -18.02 11.65
C GLY A 159 -4.46 -16.91 10.67
N GLN A 160 -4.75 -15.72 11.12
CA GLN A 160 -5.11 -14.55 10.30
C GLN A 160 -3.87 -13.85 9.73
N ILE A 161 -4.06 -13.01 8.69
CA ILE A 161 -3.12 -11.93 8.37
C ILE A 161 -3.18 -10.90 9.48
N LYS A 162 -2.06 -10.60 10.14
CA LYS A 162 -1.95 -9.60 11.21
C LYS A 162 -2.18 -8.19 10.67
N GLU A 163 -2.84 -7.38 11.47
CA GLU A 163 -3.06 -5.95 11.18
C GLU A 163 -1.95 -5.08 11.80
N TRP A 164 -1.51 -5.42 13.01
CA TRP A 164 -0.44 -4.72 13.74
C TRP A 164 0.75 -5.64 14.02
N THR A 165 1.90 -5.02 14.28
CA THR A 165 3.13 -5.75 14.59
C THR A 165 3.14 -6.22 16.05
N ILE A 166 2.81 -5.33 16.99
CA ILE A 166 2.83 -5.57 18.45
C ILE A 166 1.43 -5.87 18.96
N GLN A 167 0.46 -5.00 18.65
CA GLN A 167 -0.93 -5.19 19.03
C GLN A 167 -1.46 -6.51 18.47
N GLU A 168 -2.08 -7.32 19.34
CA GLU A 168 -2.77 -8.53 18.88
C GLU A 168 -4.13 -8.19 18.26
N ASP A 169 -4.40 -8.82 17.12
CA ASP A 169 -5.69 -8.69 16.44
C ASP A 169 -6.78 -9.39 17.26
N LYS A 170 -7.90 -8.73 17.40
CA LYS A 170 -9.06 -9.30 18.09
C LYS A 170 -9.92 -10.11 17.13
N GLN A 171 -10.03 -11.40 17.38
CA GLN A 171 -10.96 -12.25 16.63
C GLN A 171 -12.40 -11.80 16.84
N GLY A 172 -13.19 -11.72 15.76
CA GLY A 172 -14.57 -11.22 15.80
C GLY A 172 -14.68 -9.69 15.87
N ASP A 173 -13.61 -8.95 15.61
CA ASP A 173 -13.69 -7.51 15.41
C ASP A 173 -14.35 -7.22 14.05
N HIS A 174 -15.52 -6.58 14.07
CA HIS A 174 -16.30 -6.23 12.90
C HIS A 174 -15.99 -4.83 12.34
N GLN A 175 -14.74 -4.35 12.51
CA GLN A 175 -14.30 -3.10 11.88
C GLN A 175 -14.59 -3.14 10.36
N ARG A 176 -15.17 -2.05 9.86
CA ARG A 176 -15.59 -1.95 8.45
C ARG A 176 -14.43 -1.91 7.44
N HIS A 177 -13.23 -1.48 7.86
CA HIS A 177 -12.04 -1.47 7.02
C HIS A 177 -11.31 -2.81 7.04
N LEU A 178 -10.70 -3.16 5.89
CA LEU A 178 -9.84 -4.32 5.69
C LEU A 178 -8.42 -3.88 5.37
N SER A 179 -7.90 -2.93 6.15
CA SER A 179 -6.63 -2.25 5.87
C SER A 179 -5.43 -3.22 5.84
N HIS A 180 -5.49 -4.32 6.59
CA HIS A 180 -4.47 -5.37 6.60
C HIS A 180 -4.56 -6.35 5.42
N LEU A 181 -5.52 -6.17 4.52
CA LEU A 181 -5.70 -7.00 3.32
C LEU A 181 -5.48 -6.22 2.01
N MET A 182 -4.73 -5.12 2.06
CA MET A 182 -4.37 -4.37 0.85
C MET A 182 -3.56 -5.24 -0.13
N ALA A 183 -2.74 -6.13 0.38
CA ALA A 183 -1.97 -7.11 -0.39
C ALA A 183 -2.84 -8.13 -1.16
N LEU A 184 -4.10 -8.34 -0.73
CA LEU A 184 -5.08 -9.18 -1.44
C LEU A 184 -5.85 -8.36 -2.47
N TYR A 185 -6.35 -7.19 -2.07
CA TYR A 185 -7.06 -6.25 -2.91
C TYR A 185 -6.90 -4.81 -2.36
N PRO A 186 -6.50 -3.82 -3.16
CA PRO A 186 -6.35 -3.81 -4.63
C PRO A 186 -5.04 -4.38 -5.17
N CYS A 187 -4.01 -4.59 -4.31
CA CYS A 187 -2.76 -5.21 -4.72
C CYS A 187 -2.94 -6.72 -5.00
N ASP A 188 -1.87 -7.44 -5.29
CA ASP A 188 -1.94 -8.84 -5.72
C ASP A 188 -0.88 -9.76 -5.07
N GLN A 189 -0.23 -9.30 -4.00
CA GLN A 189 0.79 -10.08 -3.30
C GLN A 189 0.23 -11.36 -2.68
N ILE A 190 -1.03 -11.31 -2.22
CA ILE A 190 -1.76 -12.50 -1.72
C ILE A 190 -2.55 -13.12 -2.85
N SER A 191 -2.17 -14.34 -3.25
CA SER A 191 -2.96 -15.17 -4.15
C SER A 191 -2.60 -16.64 -3.97
N TYR A 192 -3.49 -17.55 -4.36
CA TYR A 192 -3.22 -19.00 -4.37
C TYR A 192 -2.09 -19.39 -5.32
N LEU A 193 -1.80 -18.56 -6.33
CA LEU A 193 -0.71 -18.79 -7.28
C LEU A 193 0.65 -18.40 -6.72
N LYS A 194 0.70 -17.43 -5.81
CA LYS A 194 1.95 -16.92 -5.20
C LYS A 194 2.28 -17.70 -3.93
N ASP A 195 1.39 -17.71 -2.93
CA ASP A 195 1.57 -18.46 -1.69
C ASP A 195 0.21 -18.77 -1.04
N LYS A 196 -0.13 -20.04 -1.05
CA LYS A 196 -1.39 -20.56 -0.49
C LYS A 196 -1.56 -20.22 1.01
N ARG A 197 -0.47 -20.17 1.78
CA ARG A 197 -0.54 -19.91 3.23
C ARG A 197 -1.13 -18.53 3.51
N TYR A 198 -0.72 -17.52 2.77
CA TYR A 198 -1.26 -16.16 2.93
C TYR A 198 -2.70 -16.05 2.41
N ALA A 199 -3.05 -16.77 1.36
CA ALA A 199 -4.42 -16.82 0.89
C ALA A 199 -5.36 -17.44 1.95
N GLU A 200 -4.97 -18.52 2.59
CA GLU A 200 -5.74 -19.13 3.69
C GLU A 200 -5.81 -18.20 4.91
N ALA A 201 -4.70 -17.54 5.27
CA ALA A 201 -4.69 -16.58 6.38
C ALA A 201 -5.59 -15.35 6.10
N ALA A 202 -5.67 -14.91 4.85
CA ALA A 202 -6.59 -13.85 4.44
C ALA A 202 -8.06 -14.29 4.55
N LYS A 203 -8.39 -15.55 4.23
CA LYS A 203 -9.75 -16.11 4.46
C LYS A 203 -10.11 -16.08 5.95
N VAL A 204 -9.20 -16.50 6.81
CA VAL A 204 -9.39 -16.46 8.27
C VAL A 204 -9.66 -15.03 8.75
N ALA A 205 -8.92 -14.05 8.25
CA ALA A 205 -9.14 -12.64 8.58
C ALA A 205 -10.51 -12.13 8.08
N LEU A 206 -10.91 -12.46 6.84
CA LEU A 206 -12.21 -12.09 6.28
C LEU A 206 -13.37 -12.72 7.04
N ASP A 207 -13.29 -14.01 7.37
CA ASP A 207 -14.30 -14.70 8.18
C ASP A 207 -14.49 -14.05 9.54
N SER A 208 -13.39 -13.67 10.19
CA SER A 208 -13.41 -12.98 11.47
C SER A 208 -14.08 -11.60 11.39
N ARG A 209 -13.89 -10.86 10.29
CA ARG A 209 -14.55 -9.56 10.04
C ARG A 209 -16.05 -9.71 9.74
N GLY A 210 -16.48 -10.89 9.26
CA GLY A 210 -17.86 -11.17 8.88
C GLY A 210 -18.35 -10.37 7.67
N ASP A 211 -19.56 -10.63 7.21
CA ASP A 211 -20.11 -10.05 5.96
C ASP A 211 -20.86 -8.73 6.18
N GLY A 212 -21.26 -8.42 7.41
CA GLY A 212 -21.94 -7.16 7.74
C GLY A 212 -21.01 -5.96 7.60
N ALA A 213 -21.45 -4.91 6.88
CA ALA A 213 -20.70 -3.66 6.77
C ALA A 213 -21.50 -2.58 6.04
N THR A 214 -20.91 -1.36 5.94
CA THR A 214 -21.39 -0.30 5.04
C THR A 214 -21.24 -0.72 3.57
N GLY A 215 -21.97 -0.08 2.65
CA GLY A 215 -22.02 -0.47 1.25
C GLY A 215 -20.64 -0.64 0.58
N TRP A 216 -19.77 0.35 0.71
CA TRP A 216 -18.42 0.28 0.13
C TRP A 216 -17.54 -0.83 0.77
N SER A 217 -17.66 -1.01 2.09
CA SER A 217 -16.92 -2.05 2.80
C SER A 217 -17.37 -3.45 2.36
N ARG A 218 -18.68 -3.64 2.16
CA ARG A 218 -19.20 -4.91 1.65
C ARG A 218 -18.72 -5.18 0.22
N ALA A 219 -18.76 -4.18 -0.66
CA ALA A 219 -18.20 -4.30 -2.01
C ALA A 219 -16.71 -4.66 -2.00
N TRP A 220 -15.95 -4.13 -1.03
CA TRP A 220 -14.54 -4.49 -0.85
C TRP A 220 -14.37 -5.96 -0.44
N LYS A 221 -15.21 -6.45 0.47
CA LYS A 221 -15.22 -7.87 0.86
C LYS A 221 -15.54 -8.79 -0.33
N VAL A 222 -16.49 -8.40 -1.18
CA VAL A 222 -16.79 -9.12 -2.44
C VAL A 222 -15.53 -9.23 -3.32
N ALA A 223 -14.80 -8.14 -3.50
CA ALA A 223 -13.56 -8.14 -4.27
C ALA A 223 -12.48 -9.04 -3.64
N CYS A 224 -12.35 -9.03 -2.31
CA CYS A 224 -11.43 -9.91 -1.59
C CYS A 224 -11.79 -11.40 -1.78
N TRP A 225 -13.07 -11.77 -1.64
CA TRP A 225 -13.52 -13.16 -1.86
C TRP A 225 -13.32 -13.60 -3.30
N ALA A 226 -13.59 -12.74 -4.28
CA ALA A 226 -13.33 -13.03 -5.68
C ALA A 226 -11.83 -13.30 -5.95
N ARG A 227 -10.94 -12.51 -5.33
CA ARG A 227 -9.47 -12.73 -5.40
C ARG A 227 -9.03 -14.05 -4.77
N LEU A 228 -9.76 -14.55 -3.78
CA LEU A 228 -9.55 -15.84 -3.14
C LEU A 228 -10.27 -17.00 -3.86
N TRP A 229 -10.84 -16.75 -5.05
CA TRP A 229 -11.57 -17.71 -5.87
C TRP A 229 -12.79 -18.34 -5.17
N ASP A 230 -13.32 -17.67 -4.16
CA ASP A 230 -14.51 -18.09 -3.46
C ASP A 230 -15.74 -17.36 -4.02
N GLY A 231 -16.26 -17.89 -5.12
CA GLY A 231 -17.41 -17.31 -5.83
C GLY A 231 -18.70 -17.30 -5.02
N GLU A 232 -18.91 -18.33 -4.19
CA GLU A 232 -20.09 -18.43 -3.33
C GLU A 232 -20.11 -17.32 -2.28
N ARG A 233 -18.95 -17.03 -1.68
CA ARG A 233 -18.82 -15.95 -0.70
C ARG A 233 -18.85 -14.55 -1.35
N ALA A 234 -18.39 -14.44 -2.59
CA ALA A 234 -18.43 -13.19 -3.34
C ALA A 234 -19.86 -12.84 -3.80
N TYR A 235 -20.70 -13.84 -4.11
CA TYR A 235 -22.10 -13.67 -4.52
C TYR A 235 -22.99 -13.37 -3.32
#